data_35eca794d4fc5bfb56cb6e2731a41afa
#
_entry.id   35eca794d4fc5bfb56cb6e2731a41afa
#
_cell.length_a   1.000
_cell.length_b   1.000
_cell.length_c   1.000
_cell.angle_alpha   90.00
_cell.angle_beta   90.00
_cell.angle_gamma   90.00
#
_symmetry.space_group_name_H-M   'P 1'
#
loop_
_entity.id
_entity.type
_entity.pdbx_description
1 polymer ?
#
loop_
_entity_poly.entity_id
_entity_poly.type
_entity_poly.pdbx_seq_one_letter_code
_entity_poly.pdbx_strand_id
1 'polypeptide(L)'
;MPSHRLERVRELLKREIGEAIRREIPVDQAGLVTVNDVDVGGDLKSAVVFISILGGQEQQKTGLLLLHRNRTRIQGLVAKAVVLKYTPQLRFVVDESVARGNRVLKIIEELEKNSLPE
;
A
#
# COMPACT_ATOMS: atom_id res chain seq x y z
N MET A 1 -12.87 20.76 -8.97
CA MET A 1 -12.76 19.65 -9.94
C MET A 1 -11.49 18.86 -9.70
N PRO A 2 -11.60 17.55 -9.60
CA PRO A 2 -10.38 16.76 -9.58
C PRO A 2 -9.65 16.93 -10.91
N SER A 3 -8.39 17.22 -10.83
CA SER A 3 -7.54 17.36 -12.00
C SER A 3 -7.31 15.99 -12.63
N HIS A 4 -7.63 15.83 -13.92
CA HIS A 4 -7.29 14.60 -14.65
C HIS A 4 -5.80 14.31 -14.60
N ARG A 5 -4.98 15.37 -14.57
CA ARG A 5 -3.54 15.24 -14.43
C ARG A 5 -3.16 14.58 -13.10
N LEU A 6 -3.80 14.99 -12.01
CA LEU A 6 -3.53 14.42 -10.68
C LEU A 6 -3.94 12.94 -10.62
N GLU A 7 -5.07 12.59 -11.22
CA GLU A 7 -5.52 11.22 -11.31
C GLU A 7 -4.55 10.34 -12.11
N ARG A 8 -4.08 10.87 -13.24
CA ARG A 8 -3.08 10.15 -14.07
C ARG A 8 -1.77 9.93 -13.32
N VAL A 9 -1.29 10.94 -12.61
CA VAL A 9 -0.09 10.83 -11.80
C VAL A 9 -0.27 9.77 -10.72
N ARG A 10 -1.40 9.80 -10.05
CA ARG A 10 -1.73 8.83 -8.99
C ARG A 10 -1.74 7.39 -9.51
N GLU A 11 -2.43 7.15 -10.63
CA GLU A 11 -2.51 5.82 -11.22
C GLU A 11 -1.13 5.34 -11.72
N LEU A 12 -0.36 6.24 -12.31
CA LEU A 12 0.99 5.92 -12.77
C LEU A 12 1.91 5.59 -11.61
N LEU A 13 1.87 6.39 -10.53
CA LEU A 13 2.65 6.14 -9.33
C LEU A 13 2.26 4.81 -8.69
N LYS A 14 0.97 4.54 -8.59
CA LYS A 14 0.45 3.29 -8.03
C LYS A 14 1.02 2.08 -8.77
N ARG A 15 1.01 2.11 -10.10
CA ARG A 15 1.54 1.03 -10.93
C ARG A 15 3.05 0.87 -10.75
N GLU A 16 3.79 1.97 -10.85
CA GLU A 16 5.25 1.92 -10.80
C GLU A 16 5.78 1.59 -9.40
N ILE A 17 5.12 2.06 -8.36
CA ILE A 17 5.46 1.70 -6.99
C ILE A 17 5.21 0.20 -6.77
N GLY A 18 4.09 -0.31 -7.25
CA GLY A 18 3.77 -1.73 -7.18
C GLY A 18 4.82 -2.59 -7.88
N GLU A 19 5.26 -2.18 -9.08
CA GLU A 19 6.32 -2.86 -9.80
C GLU A 19 7.65 -2.85 -9.05
N ALA A 20 8.03 -1.68 -8.49
CA ALA A 20 9.27 -1.54 -7.73
C ALA A 20 9.25 -2.41 -6.48
N ILE A 21 8.13 -2.48 -5.78
CA ILE A 21 7.97 -3.34 -4.60
C ILE A 21 8.16 -4.81 -4.99
N ARG A 22 7.52 -5.25 -6.06
CA ARG A 22 7.65 -6.65 -6.53
C ARG A 22 9.08 -7.01 -6.86
N ARG A 23 9.85 -6.06 -7.37
CA ARG A 23 11.27 -6.28 -7.69
C ARG A 23 12.15 -6.37 -6.47
N GLU A 24 11.89 -5.51 -5.46
CA GLU A 24 12.81 -5.32 -4.34
C GLU A 24 12.41 -6.08 -3.08
N ILE A 25 11.14 -6.45 -2.94
CA ILE A 25 10.63 -7.06 -1.71
C ILE A 25 10.22 -8.51 -2.00
N PRO A 26 10.97 -9.48 -1.46
CA PRO A 26 10.67 -10.90 -1.71
C PRO A 26 9.38 -11.34 -1.01
N VAL A 27 8.51 -12.01 -1.76
CA VAL A 27 7.20 -12.47 -1.25
C VAL A 27 7.33 -13.50 -0.14
N ASP A 28 8.33 -14.37 -0.22
CA ASP A 28 8.55 -15.40 0.79
C ASP A 28 8.87 -14.81 2.17
N GLN A 29 9.54 -13.68 2.22
CA GLN A 29 9.91 -13.02 3.48
C GLN A 29 8.85 -12.03 3.96
N ALA A 30 8.29 -11.27 3.04
CA ALA A 30 7.45 -10.10 3.34
C ALA A 30 5.96 -10.37 3.17
N GLY A 31 5.58 -11.53 2.65
CA GLY A 31 4.22 -11.75 2.18
C GLY A 31 3.96 -10.98 0.89
N LEU A 32 2.75 -11.04 0.39
CA LEU A 32 2.35 -10.32 -0.81
C LEU A 32 1.98 -8.89 -0.46
N VAL A 33 2.83 -7.94 -0.86
CA VAL A 33 2.59 -6.52 -0.66
C VAL A 33 1.86 -5.96 -1.88
N THR A 34 0.71 -5.37 -1.66
CA THR A 34 -0.06 -4.72 -2.74
C THR A 34 -0.24 -3.25 -2.42
N VAL A 35 -0.17 -2.41 -3.47
CA VAL A 35 -0.46 -1.00 -3.37
C VAL A 35 -1.95 -0.81 -3.62
N ASN A 36 -2.67 -0.38 -2.59
CA ASN A 36 -4.12 -0.18 -2.67
C ASN A 36 -4.46 1.19 -3.25
N ASP A 37 -3.72 2.20 -2.83
CA ASP A 37 -3.94 3.56 -3.29
C ASP A 37 -2.70 4.41 -3.04
N VAL A 38 -2.65 5.56 -3.69
CA VAL A 38 -1.59 6.55 -3.50
C VAL A 38 -2.27 7.91 -3.35
N ASP A 39 -2.01 8.58 -2.25
CA ASP A 39 -2.52 9.93 -2.00
C ASP A 39 -1.38 10.92 -2.20
N VAL A 40 -1.47 11.69 -3.26
CA VAL A 40 -0.43 12.65 -3.66
C VAL A 40 -0.82 14.02 -3.12
N GLY A 41 0.12 14.66 -2.41
CA GLY A 41 -0.06 16.02 -1.95
C GLY A 41 -0.26 16.99 -3.12
N GLY A 42 -0.98 18.09 -2.88
CA GLY A 42 -1.29 19.07 -3.92
C GLY A 42 -0.07 19.71 -4.57
N ASP A 43 1.05 19.74 -3.84
CA ASP A 43 2.34 20.23 -4.33
C ASP A 43 3.14 19.18 -5.09
N LEU A 44 2.68 17.94 -5.14
CA LEU A 44 3.34 16.77 -5.74
C LEU A 44 4.70 16.44 -5.11
N LYS A 45 4.98 16.94 -3.92
CA LYS A 45 6.26 16.72 -3.22
C LYS A 45 6.25 15.52 -2.30
N SER A 46 5.08 15.08 -1.88
CA SER A 46 4.92 13.93 -0.99
C SER A 46 3.77 13.05 -1.46
N ALA A 47 3.88 11.77 -1.17
CA ALA A 47 2.84 10.81 -1.49
C ALA A 47 2.73 9.79 -0.37
N VAL A 48 1.52 9.52 0.07
CA VAL A 48 1.22 8.44 1.02
C VAL A 48 0.78 7.24 0.22
N VAL A 49 1.51 6.14 0.39
CA VAL A 49 1.24 4.89 -0.31
C VAL A 49 0.54 3.95 0.65
N PHE A 50 -0.72 3.68 0.37
CA PHE A 50 -1.53 2.74 1.17
C PHE A 50 -1.31 1.33 0.66
N ILE A 51 -0.79 0.47 1.51
CA ILE A 51 -0.44 -0.90 1.17
C ILE A 51 -1.23 -1.90 2.00
N SER A 52 -1.39 -3.09 1.46
CA SER A 52 -1.84 -4.27 2.20
C SER A 52 -0.77 -5.33 2.10
N ILE A 53 -0.60 -6.10 3.16
CA ILE A 53 0.33 -7.22 3.18
C ILE A 53 -0.47 -8.48 3.47
N LEU A 54 -0.53 -9.37 2.49
CA LEU A 54 -1.17 -10.66 2.64
C LEU A 54 -0.13 -11.67 3.10
N GLY A 55 -0.29 -12.15 4.33
CA GLY A 55 0.64 -13.09 4.92
C GLY A 55 0.42 -13.21 6.41
N GLY A 56 1.22 -14.02 7.07
CA GLY A 56 1.21 -14.17 8.52
C GLY A 56 1.73 -12.93 9.23
N GLN A 57 1.56 -12.90 10.55
CA GLN A 57 1.99 -11.75 11.37
C GLN A 57 3.48 -11.44 11.21
N GLU A 58 4.31 -12.48 11.16
CA GLU A 58 5.76 -12.32 10.99
C GLU A 58 6.09 -11.73 9.62
N GLN A 59 5.41 -12.19 8.57
CA GLN A 59 5.59 -11.65 7.23
C GLN A 59 5.15 -10.19 7.15
N GLN A 60 4.06 -9.82 7.81
CA GLN A 60 3.58 -8.45 7.85
C GLN A 60 4.61 -7.52 8.50
N LYS A 61 5.19 -7.94 9.61
CA LYS A 61 6.24 -7.17 10.30
C LYS A 61 7.48 -7.03 9.42
N THR A 62 7.92 -8.13 8.85
CA THR A 62 9.09 -8.15 7.97
C THR A 62 8.84 -7.29 6.73
N GLY A 63 7.65 -7.38 6.16
CA GLY A 63 7.27 -6.60 4.99
C GLY A 63 7.35 -5.09 5.24
N LEU A 64 6.80 -4.62 6.36
CA LEU A 64 6.90 -3.22 6.73
C LEU A 64 8.35 -2.78 6.93
N LEU A 65 9.15 -3.59 7.61
CA LEU A 65 10.55 -3.29 7.85
C LEU A 65 11.32 -3.19 6.54
N LEU A 66 11.09 -4.13 5.62
CA LEU A 66 11.75 -4.13 4.32
C LEU A 66 11.32 -2.94 3.45
N LEU A 67 10.06 -2.56 3.50
CA LEU A 67 9.59 -1.36 2.80
C LEU A 67 10.29 -0.11 3.31
N HIS A 68 10.39 0.05 4.61
CA HIS A 68 11.10 1.18 5.20
C HIS A 68 12.58 1.19 4.85
N ARG A 69 13.24 0.04 4.92
CA ARG A 69 14.65 -0.09 4.56
C ARG A 69 14.93 0.19 3.11
N ASN A 70 14.02 -0.20 2.23
CA ASN A 70 14.18 -0.06 0.79
C ASN A 70 13.45 1.16 0.22
N ARG A 71 12.95 2.05 1.06
CA ARG A 71 12.18 3.21 0.61
C ARG A 71 12.93 4.06 -0.40
N THR A 72 14.18 4.41 -0.09
CA THR A 72 15.02 5.23 -0.98
C THR A 72 15.25 4.55 -2.32
N ARG A 73 15.48 3.25 -2.30
CA ARG A 73 15.69 2.46 -3.51
C ARG A 73 14.42 2.38 -4.36
N ILE A 74 13.28 2.12 -3.72
CA ILE A 74 11.98 2.09 -4.40
C ILE A 74 11.69 3.46 -5.01
N GLN A 75 11.93 4.52 -4.25
CA GLN A 75 11.74 5.89 -4.72
C GLN A 75 12.62 6.19 -5.94
N GLY A 76 13.87 5.73 -5.92
CA GLY A 76 14.78 5.88 -7.06
C GLY A 76 14.31 5.15 -8.31
N LEU A 77 13.76 3.95 -8.15
CA LEU A 77 13.18 3.18 -9.26
C LEU A 77 11.96 3.87 -9.85
N VAL A 78 11.10 4.41 -8.99
CA VAL A 78 9.92 5.18 -9.43
C VAL A 78 10.35 6.44 -10.15
N ALA A 79 11.38 7.14 -9.66
CA ALA A 79 11.90 8.35 -10.28
C ALA A 79 12.39 8.10 -11.70
N LYS A 80 12.95 6.93 -11.97
CA LYS A 80 13.41 6.56 -13.31
C LYS A 80 12.24 6.20 -14.24
N ALA A 81 11.18 5.63 -13.68
CA ALA A 81 10.04 5.15 -14.46
C ALA A 81 9.02 6.24 -14.76
N VAL A 82 8.92 7.25 -13.90
CA VAL A 82 7.91 8.30 -14.00
C VAL A 82 8.59 9.64 -14.23
N VAL A 83 8.24 10.30 -15.34
CA VAL A 83 8.79 11.61 -15.66
C VAL A 83 7.92 12.68 -14.97
N LEU A 84 8.41 13.13 -13.82
CA LEU A 84 7.82 14.22 -13.06
C LEU A 84 8.88 15.24 -12.75
N LYS A 85 8.45 16.49 -12.57
CA LYS A 85 9.37 17.57 -12.19
C LYS A 85 10.12 17.24 -10.90
N TYR A 86 9.41 16.66 -9.94
CA TYR A 86 9.95 16.15 -8.69
C TYR A 86 9.34 14.78 -8.44
N THR A 87 10.15 13.83 -7.97
CA THR A 87 9.63 12.56 -7.49
C THR A 87 9.13 12.79 -6.07
N PRO A 88 7.83 12.53 -5.79
CA PRO A 88 7.32 12.68 -4.44
C PRO A 88 8.06 11.79 -3.45
N GLN A 89 8.26 12.27 -2.24
CA GLN A 89 8.75 11.43 -1.16
C GLN A 89 7.67 10.43 -0.78
N LEU A 90 8.00 9.16 -0.83
CA LEU A 90 7.05 8.09 -0.56
C LEU A 90 7.00 7.80 0.93
N ARG A 91 5.80 7.63 1.44
CA ARG A 91 5.54 7.17 2.81
C ARG A 91 4.59 5.99 2.73
N PHE A 92 5.01 4.85 3.26
CA PHE A 92 4.20 3.64 3.24
C PHE A 92 3.36 3.54 4.51
N VAL A 93 2.08 3.32 4.33
CA VAL A 93 1.13 3.16 5.44
C VAL A 93 0.30 1.93 5.16
N VAL A 94 0.15 1.07 6.16
CA VAL A 94 -0.71 -0.10 6.04
C VAL A 94 -2.17 0.37 5.99
N ASP A 95 -2.84 -0.01 4.91
CA ASP A 95 -4.25 0.29 4.74
C ASP A 95 -5.08 -0.71 5.55
N GLU A 96 -5.58 -0.26 6.66
CA GLU A 96 -6.37 -1.11 7.56
C GLU A 96 -7.84 -1.25 7.16
N SER A 97 -8.25 -0.55 6.09
CA SER A 97 -9.65 -0.57 5.67
C SER A 97 -10.14 -1.99 5.38
N VAL A 98 -9.33 -2.80 4.68
CA VAL A 98 -9.66 -4.20 4.40
C VAL A 98 -9.64 -5.02 5.68
N ALA A 99 -8.63 -4.84 6.52
CA ALA A 99 -8.52 -5.55 7.80
C ALA A 99 -9.67 -5.17 8.74
N ARG A 100 -10.06 -3.90 8.77
CA ARG A 100 -11.22 -3.44 9.54
C ARG A 100 -12.51 -4.07 9.02
N GLY A 101 -12.69 -4.10 7.70
CA GLY A 101 -13.83 -4.75 7.08
C GLY A 101 -13.92 -6.21 7.43
N ASN A 102 -12.82 -6.93 7.34
CA ASN A 102 -12.75 -8.35 7.68
C ASN A 102 -13.03 -8.57 9.16
N ARG A 103 -12.52 -7.71 10.03
CA ARG A 103 -12.77 -7.79 11.47
C ARG A 103 -14.24 -7.55 11.80
N VAL A 104 -14.85 -6.56 11.16
CA VAL A 104 -16.28 -6.27 11.35
C VAL A 104 -17.12 -7.44 10.88
N LEU A 105 -16.82 -8.03 9.72
CA LEU A 105 -17.52 -9.21 9.21
C LEU A 105 -17.39 -10.39 10.17
N LYS A 106 -16.22 -10.64 10.73
CA LYS A 106 -16.01 -11.68 11.73
C LYS A 106 -16.83 -11.45 12.97
N ILE A 107 -16.87 -10.21 13.47
CA ILE A 107 -17.66 -9.85 14.64
C ILE A 107 -19.14 -10.09 14.36
N ILE A 108 -19.63 -9.70 13.20
CA ILE A 108 -21.02 -9.92 12.80
C ILE A 108 -21.34 -11.42 12.75
N GLU A 109 -20.46 -12.22 12.14
CA GLU A 109 -20.61 -13.67 12.07
C GLU A 109 -20.65 -14.30 13.46
N GLU A 110 -19.78 -13.87 14.35
CA GLU A 110 -19.75 -14.36 15.73
C GLU A 110 -21.02 -13.99 16.49
N LEU A 111 -21.50 -12.76 16.31
CA LEU A 111 -22.75 -12.30 16.92
C LEU A 111 -23.95 -13.09 16.41
N GLU A 112 -23.99 -13.36 15.11
CA GLU A 112 -25.04 -14.17 14.50
C GLU A 112 -25.00 -15.59 15.05
N LYS A 113 -23.83 -16.20 15.17
CA LYS A 113 -23.66 -17.52 15.77
C LYS A 113 -24.17 -17.56 17.21
N ASN A 114 -23.82 -16.52 17.98
CA ASN A 114 -24.21 -16.47 19.39
C ASN A 114 -25.69 -16.14 19.61
N SER A 115 -26.31 -15.48 18.63
CA SER A 115 -27.71 -15.10 18.72
C SER A 115 -28.69 -16.15 18.14
N LEU A 116 -28.18 -17.10 17.36
CA LEU A 116 -29.00 -18.16 16.81
C LEU A 116 -29.42 -19.13 17.92
N PRO A 117 -30.72 -19.44 18.05
CA PRO A 117 -31.13 -20.46 18.98
C PRO A 117 -30.55 -21.80 18.52
N GLU A 118 -29.91 -22.43 19.40
CA GLU A 118 -29.39 -23.77 19.13
C GLU A 118 -30.53 -24.82 19.10
#